data_53779b416820349c2f9e2f2d9f8a8ae2
#
_entry.id   53779b416820349c2f9e2f2d9f8a8ae2
#
_cell.length_a   1.000
_cell.length_b   1.000
_cell.length_c   1.000
_cell.angle_alpha   90.00
_cell.angle_beta   90.00
_cell.angle_gamma   90.00
#
_symmetry.space_group_name_H-M   'P 1'
#
loop_
_entity.id
_entity.type
_entity.pdbx_description
1 polymer ?
#
loop_
_entity_poly.entity_id
_entity_poly.type
_entity_poly.pdbx_seq_one_letter_code
_entity_poly.pdbx_strand_id
1 'polypeptide(L)'
;MLPDLLAILPDLKNHFEHAYISPPPSTLEWLQQKSIILTDDFFTVCCYDEEKLIGENFAFLYQHAAEAAPPDQIIHLCYPDRVAFALEGPYGDAFLADIDSLSTDDLPLIFQRSAYAWETHPQNYRELEGMVTTVGKNLFGIELDYAWCHIVVCAGQLRRIMPLVKNPDLSMVAEMIFYMQDEIHTQDVDWLAWEDPFIFERDENELRYEREYSLIETQKRLKYVLPMIETLTRLSRNGRK
;
A
#
# COMPACT_ATOMS: atom_id res chain seq x y z
N MET A 1 -12.63 -8.98 -0.18
CA MET A 1 -11.17 -8.88 -0.49
C MET A 1 -10.70 -9.89 -1.53
N LEU A 2 -10.63 -11.17 -1.25
CA LEU A 2 -10.09 -12.14 -2.21
C LEU A 2 -11.05 -12.49 -3.37
N PRO A 3 -12.39 -12.57 -3.16
CA PRO A 3 -13.33 -12.70 -4.27
C PRO A 3 -13.16 -11.60 -5.31
N ASP A 4 -12.97 -10.38 -4.86
CA ASP A 4 -12.81 -9.20 -5.69
C ASP A 4 -11.51 -9.28 -6.51
N LEU A 5 -10.40 -9.71 -5.90
CA LEU A 5 -9.15 -9.94 -6.60
C LEU A 5 -9.27 -11.00 -7.71
N LEU A 6 -10.09 -12.02 -7.51
CA LEU A 6 -10.33 -13.04 -8.53
C LEU A 6 -11.22 -12.53 -9.68
N ALA A 7 -12.15 -11.61 -9.40
CA ALA A 7 -12.99 -10.99 -10.43
C ALA A 7 -12.14 -10.15 -11.39
N ILE A 8 -11.14 -9.42 -10.88
CA ILE A 8 -10.25 -8.57 -11.68
C ILE A 8 -9.03 -9.30 -12.27
N LEU A 9 -8.91 -10.60 -12.06
CA LEU A 9 -7.75 -11.39 -12.51
C LEU A 9 -7.43 -11.27 -14.01
N PRO A 10 -8.43 -11.23 -14.93
CA PRO A 10 -8.14 -11.00 -16.35
C PRO A 10 -7.43 -9.67 -16.60
N ASP A 11 -7.86 -8.59 -15.95
CA ASP A 11 -7.25 -7.27 -16.10
C ASP A 11 -5.85 -7.23 -15.48
N LEU A 12 -5.66 -7.84 -14.31
CA LEU A 12 -4.33 -7.96 -13.71
C LEU A 12 -3.35 -8.68 -14.64
N LYS A 13 -3.74 -9.79 -15.26
CA LYS A 13 -2.89 -10.56 -16.19
C LYS A 13 -2.58 -9.82 -17.49
N ASN A 14 -3.40 -8.87 -17.88
CA ASN A 14 -3.16 -8.07 -19.07
C ASN A 14 -2.13 -6.94 -18.84
N HIS A 15 -2.01 -6.44 -17.60
CA HIS A 15 -1.19 -5.27 -17.25
C HIS A 15 0.01 -5.59 -16.36
N PHE A 16 0.03 -6.76 -15.72
CA PHE A 16 1.13 -7.20 -14.85
C PHE A 16 1.65 -8.56 -15.33
N GLU A 17 2.96 -8.70 -15.32
CA GLU A 17 3.60 -9.97 -15.69
C GLU A 17 3.47 -11.03 -14.60
N HIS A 18 3.47 -10.60 -13.33
CA HIS A 18 3.49 -11.50 -12.18
C HIS A 18 2.99 -10.82 -10.91
N ALA A 19 2.41 -11.60 -9.99
CA ALA A 19 1.94 -11.13 -8.69
C ALA A 19 2.52 -11.97 -7.54
N TYR A 20 3.18 -11.31 -6.60
CA TYR A 20 3.62 -11.92 -5.35
C TYR A 20 2.60 -11.61 -4.26
N ILE A 21 2.09 -12.62 -3.60
CA ILE A 21 1.08 -12.47 -2.55
C ILE A 21 1.47 -13.24 -1.29
N SER A 22 1.09 -12.70 -0.14
CA SER A 22 1.30 -13.37 1.16
C SER A 22 -0.03 -13.38 1.94
N PRO A 23 -0.96 -14.27 1.56
CA PRO A 23 -2.25 -14.37 2.23
C PRO A 23 -2.13 -15.07 3.57
N PRO A 24 -2.88 -14.64 4.61
CA PRO A 24 -2.90 -15.34 5.89
C PRO A 24 -3.49 -16.75 5.74
N PRO A 25 -3.17 -17.69 6.66
CA PRO A 25 -3.63 -19.08 6.60
C PRO A 25 -5.12 -19.25 6.45
N SER A 26 -5.92 -18.44 7.14
CA SER A 26 -7.39 -18.45 7.01
C SER A 26 -7.88 -18.15 5.58
N THR A 27 -7.16 -17.33 4.85
CA THR A 27 -7.43 -17.03 3.43
C THR A 27 -7.06 -18.23 2.55
N LEU A 28 -5.94 -18.89 2.81
CA LEU A 28 -5.53 -20.09 2.08
C LEU A 28 -6.52 -21.26 2.31
N GLU A 29 -6.98 -21.46 3.54
CA GLU A 29 -8.02 -22.44 3.88
C GLU A 29 -9.33 -22.16 3.14
N TRP A 30 -9.74 -20.89 3.09
CA TRP A 30 -10.93 -20.49 2.34
C TRP A 30 -10.81 -20.79 0.84
N LEU A 31 -9.64 -20.50 0.24
CA LEU A 31 -9.35 -20.84 -1.16
C LEU A 31 -9.46 -22.34 -1.42
N GLN A 32 -8.86 -23.16 -0.56
CA GLN A 32 -8.92 -24.61 -0.67
C GLN A 32 -10.37 -25.13 -0.59
N GLN A 33 -11.18 -24.62 0.36
CA GLN A 33 -12.59 -24.96 0.49
C GLN A 33 -13.39 -24.61 -0.77
N LYS A 34 -13.03 -23.55 -1.46
CA LYS A 34 -13.65 -23.13 -2.73
C LYS A 34 -13.06 -23.79 -3.96
N SER A 35 -12.08 -24.67 -3.80
CA SER A 35 -11.32 -25.28 -4.91
C SER A 35 -10.68 -24.24 -5.83
N ILE A 36 -10.33 -23.09 -5.29
CA ILE A 36 -9.64 -22.03 -6.00
C ILE A 36 -8.14 -22.27 -5.87
N ILE A 37 -7.48 -22.43 -7.00
CA ILE A 37 -6.06 -22.72 -7.06
C ILE A 37 -5.32 -21.48 -7.57
N LEU A 38 -4.51 -20.85 -6.71
CA LEU A 38 -3.62 -19.74 -7.09
C LEU A 38 -2.25 -20.28 -7.56
N THR A 39 -2.27 -21.29 -8.45
CA THR A 39 -1.05 -21.99 -8.90
C THR A 39 -0.85 -21.89 -10.40
N ASP A 40 -1.43 -20.87 -11.03
CA ASP A 40 -0.98 -20.54 -12.37
C ASP A 40 0.35 -19.76 -12.29
N ASP A 41 1.06 -19.69 -13.40
CA ASP A 41 2.37 -19.03 -13.48
C ASP A 41 2.33 -17.52 -13.15
N PHE A 42 1.13 -16.97 -12.96
CA PHE A 42 0.94 -15.54 -12.61
C PHE A 42 1.16 -15.25 -11.12
N PHE A 43 0.85 -16.20 -10.22
CA PHE A 43 0.98 -15.97 -8.77
C PHE A 43 2.15 -16.72 -8.16
N THR A 44 2.97 -16.01 -7.38
CA THR A 44 3.83 -16.61 -6.35
C THR A 44 3.23 -16.37 -4.98
N VAL A 45 2.83 -17.45 -4.30
CA VAL A 45 2.30 -17.40 -2.94
C VAL A 45 3.46 -17.52 -1.95
N CYS A 46 3.75 -16.44 -1.25
CA CYS A 46 4.76 -16.41 -0.19
C CYS A 46 4.14 -16.84 1.14
N CYS A 47 4.93 -17.46 1.99
CA CYS A 47 4.48 -17.87 3.31
C CYS A 47 4.20 -16.65 4.19
N TYR A 48 2.98 -16.58 4.76
CA TYR A 48 2.62 -15.65 5.81
C TYR A 48 2.92 -16.29 7.16
N ASP A 49 3.68 -15.60 8.00
CA ASP A 49 4.07 -16.07 9.33
C ASP A 49 3.20 -15.34 10.38
N GLU A 50 2.29 -16.09 11.03
CA GLU A 50 1.37 -15.55 12.05
C GLU A 50 2.07 -15.13 13.35
N GLU A 51 3.31 -15.60 13.58
CA GLU A 51 4.11 -15.20 14.75
C GLU A 51 4.80 -13.85 14.53
N LYS A 52 4.87 -13.38 13.28
CA LYS A 52 5.47 -12.09 12.90
C LYS A 52 4.44 -10.97 12.87
N LEU A 53 4.92 -9.77 13.07
CA LEU A 53 4.12 -8.57 12.87
C LEU A 53 3.91 -8.33 11.35
N ILE A 54 2.87 -7.57 11.02
CA ILE A 54 2.46 -7.32 9.63
C ILE A 54 3.57 -6.72 8.78
N GLY A 55 4.37 -5.80 9.33
CA GLY A 55 5.49 -5.19 8.62
C GLY A 55 6.62 -6.17 8.30
N GLU A 56 6.87 -7.16 9.19
CA GLU A 56 7.84 -8.21 8.92
C GLU A 56 7.40 -9.13 7.76
N ASN A 57 6.09 -9.44 7.68
CA ASN A 57 5.53 -10.18 6.56
C ASN A 57 5.61 -9.39 5.26
N PHE A 58 5.33 -8.09 5.28
CA PHE A 58 5.49 -7.21 4.11
C PHE A 58 6.96 -7.10 3.69
N ALA A 59 7.87 -6.89 4.64
CA ALA A 59 9.29 -6.83 4.34
C ALA A 59 9.80 -8.11 3.68
N PHE A 60 9.37 -9.27 4.18
CA PHE A 60 9.69 -10.56 3.58
C PHE A 60 9.15 -10.67 2.15
N LEU A 61 7.87 -10.32 1.93
CA LEU A 61 7.24 -10.35 0.62
C LEU A 61 7.97 -9.44 -0.39
N TYR A 62 8.26 -8.20 0.01
CA TYR A 62 8.93 -7.22 -0.84
C TYR A 62 10.35 -7.62 -1.19
N GLN A 63 11.09 -8.14 -0.22
CA GLN A 63 12.43 -8.65 -0.45
C GLN A 63 12.41 -9.85 -1.40
N HIS A 64 11.49 -10.79 -1.21
CA HIS A 64 11.36 -11.97 -2.06
C HIS A 64 11.03 -11.58 -3.50
N ALA A 65 10.06 -10.68 -3.72
CA ALA A 65 9.71 -10.18 -5.05
C ALA A 65 10.91 -9.48 -5.71
N ALA A 66 11.62 -8.63 -4.95
CA ALA A 66 12.79 -7.93 -5.46
C ALA A 66 13.94 -8.88 -5.84
N GLU A 67 14.20 -9.93 -5.05
CA GLU A 67 15.27 -10.90 -5.32
C GLU A 67 14.98 -11.75 -6.56
N ALA A 68 13.71 -12.08 -6.81
CA ALA A 68 13.29 -12.88 -7.96
C ALA A 68 13.29 -12.11 -9.29
N ALA A 69 13.11 -10.80 -9.26
CA ALA A 69 12.97 -9.96 -10.46
C ALA A 69 14.33 -9.42 -10.97
N PRO A 70 14.48 -9.11 -12.28
CA PRO A 70 15.61 -8.33 -12.80
C PRO A 70 15.73 -6.97 -12.10
N PRO A 71 16.94 -6.35 -12.02
CA PRO A 71 17.12 -5.10 -11.27
C PRO A 71 16.27 -3.91 -11.75
N ASP A 72 15.97 -3.87 -13.04
CA ASP A 72 15.18 -2.84 -13.73
C ASP A 72 13.67 -3.17 -13.79
N GLN A 73 13.26 -4.34 -13.32
CA GLN A 73 11.85 -4.70 -13.26
C GLN A 73 11.08 -3.75 -12.34
N ILE A 74 9.97 -3.21 -12.85
CA ILE A 74 9.07 -2.36 -12.09
C ILE A 74 8.23 -3.23 -11.16
N ILE A 75 8.17 -2.85 -9.88
CA ILE A 75 7.38 -3.51 -8.85
C ILE A 75 6.42 -2.49 -8.23
N HIS A 76 5.13 -2.77 -8.27
CA HIS A 76 4.09 -2.00 -7.59
C HIS A 76 3.75 -2.65 -6.25
N LEU A 77 4.12 -1.99 -5.16
CA LEU A 77 3.74 -2.37 -3.80
C LEU A 77 2.35 -1.81 -3.51
N CYS A 78 1.37 -2.67 -3.25
CA CYS A 78 -0.02 -2.23 -3.08
C CYS A 78 -0.84 -3.19 -2.22
N TYR A 79 -2.01 -2.73 -1.78
CA TYR A 79 -3.03 -3.57 -1.16
C TYR A 79 -3.99 -4.13 -2.20
N PRO A 80 -4.33 -5.44 -2.14
CA PRO A 80 -5.21 -6.07 -3.12
C PRO A 80 -6.61 -5.46 -3.19
N ASP A 81 -7.17 -5.05 -2.05
CA ASP A 81 -8.48 -4.41 -1.95
C ASP A 81 -8.53 -3.05 -2.65
N ARG A 82 -7.43 -2.30 -2.59
CA ARG A 82 -7.31 -1.01 -3.29
C ARG A 82 -7.23 -1.20 -4.81
N VAL A 83 -6.48 -2.20 -5.25
CA VAL A 83 -6.40 -2.53 -6.67
C VAL A 83 -7.75 -3.01 -7.20
N ALA A 84 -8.47 -3.86 -6.43
CA ALA A 84 -9.80 -4.31 -6.79
C ALA A 84 -10.78 -3.14 -6.89
N PHE A 85 -10.80 -2.25 -5.91
CA PHE A 85 -11.63 -1.04 -5.95
C PHE A 85 -11.30 -0.13 -7.14
N ALA A 86 -10.01 0.08 -7.42
CA ALA A 86 -9.59 0.91 -8.54
C ALA A 86 -10.11 0.33 -9.87
N LEU A 87 -10.02 -0.98 -10.06
CA LEU A 87 -10.41 -1.66 -11.30
C LEU A 87 -11.93 -1.84 -11.45
N GLU A 88 -12.62 -2.28 -10.40
CA GLU A 88 -14.07 -2.53 -10.45
C GLU A 88 -14.91 -1.27 -10.23
N GLY A 89 -14.33 -0.25 -9.60
CA GLY A 89 -14.98 1.04 -9.35
C GLY A 89 -14.95 1.97 -10.55
N PRO A 90 -15.26 3.25 -10.34
CA PRO A 90 -15.35 4.23 -11.44
C PRO A 90 -14.00 4.69 -11.98
N TYR A 91 -12.90 4.14 -11.50
CA TYR A 91 -11.53 4.62 -11.77
C TYR A 91 -10.70 3.67 -12.65
N GLY A 92 -11.27 2.56 -13.16
CA GLY A 92 -10.53 1.51 -13.84
C GLY A 92 -9.65 2.02 -14.98
N ASP A 93 -10.22 2.82 -15.88
CA ASP A 93 -9.47 3.40 -17.01
C ASP A 93 -8.32 4.30 -16.54
N ALA A 94 -8.53 5.11 -15.48
CA ALA A 94 -7.50 6.00 -14.95
C ALA A 94 -6.38 5.19 -14.27
N PHE A 95 -6.72 4.19 -13.45
CA PHE A 95 -5.74 3.31 -12.83
C PHE A 95 -4.87 2.58 -13.87
N LEU A 96 -5.50 1.99 -14.90
CA LEU A 96 -4.78 1.28 -15.94
C LEU A 96 -3.90 2.22 -16.76
N ALA A 97 -4.37 3.42 -17.08
CA ALA A 97 -3.57 4.42 -17.77
C ALA A 97 -2.34 4.85 -16.97
N ASP A 98 -2.49 5.02 -15.64
CA ASP A 98 -1.38 5.33 -14.75
C ASP A 98 -0.35 4.18 -14.70
N ILE A 99 -0.82 2.93 -14.59
CA ILE A 99 0.07 1.74 -14.59
C ILE A 99 0.79 1.58 -15.94
N ASP A 100 0.09 1.72 -17.05
CA ASP A 100 0.67 1.56 -18.39
C ASP A 100 1.67 2.68 -18.76
N SER A 101 1.56 3.84 -18.10
CA SER A 101 2.47 4.98 -18.30
C SER A 101 3.78 4.89 -17.51
N LEU A 102 3.91 3.92 -16.59
CA LEU A 102 5.09 3.81 -15.73
C LEU A 102 6.38 3.63 -16.52
N SER A 103 7.37 4.43 -16.16
CA SER A 103 8.73 4.37 -16.71
C SER A 103 9.76 4.23 -15.58
N THR A 104 10.85 3.54 -15.84
CA THR A 104 11.95 3.43 -14.87
C THR A 104 12.59 4.78 -14.52
N ASP A 105 12.46 5.77 -15.41
CA ASP A 105 13.02 7.12 -15.20
C ASP A 105 12.24 7.93 -14.15
N ASP A 106 10.99 7.53 -13.87
CA ASP A 106 10.09 8.18 -12.91
C ASP A 106 10.10 7.53 -11.52
N LEU A 107 10.96 6.51 -11.31
CA LEU A 107 10.96 5.74 -10.08
C LEU A 107 12.09 6.17 -9.11
N PRO A 108 11.87 6.07 -7.80
CA PRO A 108 10.65 5.58 -7.11
C PRO A 108 9.50 6.58 -7.19
N LEU A 109 8.27 6.06 -7.31
CA LEU A 109 7.04 6.85 -7.40
C LEU A 109 6.07 6.46 -6.27
N ILE A 110 5.44 7.44 -5.63
CA ILE A 110 4.29 7.23 -4.77
C ILE A 110 3.03 7.72 -5.50
N PHE A 111 2.08 6.82 -5.70
CA PHE A 111 0.72 7.23 -5.96
C PHE A 111 0.10 7.70 -4.64
N GLN A 112 -0.19 8.97 -4.54
CA GLN A 112 -0.78 9.56 -3.35
C GLN A 112 -2.20 10.04 -3.60
N ARG A 113 -2.98 10.15 -2.54
CA ARG A 113 -4.36 10.58 -2.62
C ARG A 113 -4.43 12.02 -3.12
N SER A 114 -5.17 12.27 -4.20
CA SER A 114 -5.53 13.63 -4.62
C SER A 114 -6.36 14.35 -3.55
N ALA A 115 -6.55 15.65 -3.68
CA ALA A 115 -7.43 16.41 -2.80
C ALA A 115 -8.86 15.81 -2.80
N TYR A 116 -9.35 15.39 -3.96
CA TYR A 116 -10.64 14.70 -4.09
C TYR A 116 -10.64 13.37 -3.33
N ALA A 117 -9.65 12.51 -3.57
CA ALA A 117 -9.55 11.22 -2.88
C ALA A 117 -9.48 11.40 -1.36
N TRP A 118 -8.73 12.39 -0.86
CA TRP A 118 -8.71 12.72 0.57
C TRP A 118 -10.10 13.08 1.12
N GLU A 119 -10.87 13.88 0.39
CA GLU A 119 -12.20 14.31 0.85
C GLU A 119 -13.22 13.19 0.91
N THR A 120 -13.03 12.09 0.14
CA THR A 120 -13.90 10.93 0.23
C THR A 120 -13.75 10.16 1.55
N HIS A 121 -12.58 10.19 2.19
CA HIS A 121 -12.33 9.47 3.43
C HIS A 121 -13.04 10.09 4.64
N PRO A 122 -13.43 9.29 5.66
CA PRO A 122 -13.94 9.78 6.94
C PRO A 122 -13.00 10.82 7.58
N GLN A 123 -13.56 11.83 8.24
CA GLN A 123 -12.79 12.94 8.79
C GLN A 123 -11.71 12.48 9.77
N ASN A 124 -12.04 11.56 10.68
CA ASN A 124 -11.07 11.02 11.64
C ASN A 124 -9.89 10.30 10.97
N TYR A 125 -10.11 9.68 9.79
CA TYR A 125 -9.02 9.07 9.00
C TYR A 125 -8.10 10.15 8.45
N ARG A 126 -8.68 11.17 7.80
CA ARG A 126 -7.93 12.29 7.24
C ARG A 126 -7.09 13.02 8.28
N GLU A 127 -7.68 13.30 9.45
CA GLU A 127 -7.00 13.99 10.54
C GLU A 127 -5.84 13.17 11.10
N LEU A 128 -6.05 11.89 11.39
CA LEU A 128 -5.02 11.04 11.99
C LEU A 128 -3.89 10.71 11.02
N GLU A 129 -4.21 10.31 9.80
CA GLU A 129 -3.20 10.01 8.78
C GLU A 129 -2.48 11.28 8.29
N GLY A 130 -3.22 12.39 8.14
CA GLY A 130 -2.65 13.70 7.83
C GLY A 130 -1.64 14.21 8.87
N MET A 131 -1.71 13.73 10.13
CA MET A 131 -0.67 14.02 11.13
C MET A 131 0.68 13.44 10.73
N VAL A 132 0.73 12.25 10.13
CA VAL A 132 1.99 11.63 9.67
C VAL A 132 2.61 12.48 8.57
N THR A 133 1.81 12.88 7.57
CA THR A 133 2.24 13.78 6.50
C THR A 133 2.76 15.13 7.05
N THR A 134 2.03 15.73 7.99
CA THR A 134 2.41 16.99 8.63
C THR A 134 3.74 16.87 9.37
N VAL A 135 3.93 15.79 10.12
CA VAL A 135 5.18 15.53 10.85
C VAL A 135 6.33 15.32 9.88
N GLY A 136 6.14 14.50 8.84
CA GLY A 136 7.15 14.25 7.81
C GLY A 136 7.57 15.54 7.11
N LYS A 137 6.61 16.35 6.66
CA LYS A 137 6.85 17.68 6.06
C LYS A 137 7.67 18.59 6.99
N ASN A 138 7.32 18.67 8.26
CA ASN A 138 8.04 19.53 9.21
C ASN A 138 9.45 19.02 9.52
N LEU A 139 9.67 17.71 9.52
CA LEU A 139 10.98 17.11 9.82
C LEU A 139 11.93 17.10 8.62
N PHE A 140 11.40 16.93 7.40
CA PHE A 140 12.22 16.68 6.21
C PHE A 140 12.03 17.72 5.11
N GLY A 141 11.03 18.60 5.22
CA GLY A 141 10.73 19.64 4.23
C GLY A 141 10.04 19.12 2.95
N ILE A 142 9.61 17.86 2.93
CA ILE A 142 8.95 17.21 1.80
C ILE A 142 7.56 16.78 2.23
N GLU A 143 6.54 17.14 1.43
CA GLU A 143 5.16 16.75 1.67
C GLU A 143 4.86 15.47 0.90
N LEU A 144 4.81 14.35 1.63
CA LEU A 144 4.51 13.02 1.10
C LEU A 144 3.41 12.36 1.93
N ASP A 145 2.60 11.52 1.32
CA ASP A 145 1.65 10.68 2.05
C ASP A 145 2.39 9.50 2.70
N TYR A 146 3.07 9.76 3.83
CA TYR A 146 3.87 8.76 4.56
C TYR A 146 3.05 7.61 5.16
N ALA A 147 1.74 7.76 5.24
CA ALA A 147 0.86 6.72 5.74
C ALA A 147 0.34 5.78 4.64
N TRP A 148 0.74 6.02 3.40
CA TRP A 148 0.20 5.32 2.25
C TRP A 148 1.22 4.40 1.57
N CYS A 149 0.76 3.24 1.07
CA CYS A 149 1.65 2.20 0.58
C CYS A 149 1.52 1.84 -0.92
N HIS A 150 0.94 2.71 -1.76
CA HIS A 150 1.01 2.52 -3.20
C HIS A 150 2.32 3.10 -3.73
N ILE A 151 3.38 2.29 -3.64
CA ILE A 151 4.75 2.66 -4.00
C ILE A 151 5.17 1.84 -5.20
N VAL A 152 5.69 2.50 -6.23
CA VAL A 152 6.27 1.86 -7.41
C VAL A 152 7.78 2.07 -7.38
N VAL A 153 8.53 0.99 -7.53
CA VAL A 153 10.00 0.99 -7.45
C VAL A 153 10.59 0.03 -8.48
N CYS A 154 11.85 0.20 -8.83
CA CYS A 154 12.61 -0.88 -9.46
C CYS A 154 13.05 -1.93 -8.43
N ALA A 155 13.13 -3.19 -8.83
CA ALA A 155 13.63 -4.28 -7.96
C ALA A 155 15.02 -3.95 -7.37
N GLY A 156 15.89 -3.29 -8.14
CA GLY A 156 17.21 -2.84 -7.67
C GLY A 156 17.12 -1.79 -6.55
N GLN A 157 16.20 -0.84 -6.65
CA GLN A 157 15.94 0.15 -5.58
C GLN A 157 15.44 -0.54 -4.32
N LEU A 158 14.49 -1.48 -4.46
CA LEU A 158 13.93 -2.22 -3.33
C LEU A 158 14.99 -3.06 -2.62
N ARG A 159 15.88 -3.75 -3.37
CA ARG A 159 17.04 -4.46 -2.79
C ARG A 159 17.98 -3.54 -2.01
N ARG A 160 18.13 -2.30 -2.45
CA ARG A 160 18.97 -1.30 -1.77
C ARG A 160 18.38 -0.83 -0.45
N ILE A 161 17.06 -0.61 -0.39
CA ILE A 161 16.42 -0.03 0.78
C ILE A 161 15.95 -1.05 1.81
N MET A 162 15.47 -2.23 1.40
CA MET A 162 14.93 -3.23 2.35
C MET A 162 15.89 -3.63 3.47
N PRO A 163 17.21 -3.77 3.25
CA PRO A 163 18.15 -4.03 4.35
C PRO A 163 18.25 -2.90 5.39
N LEU A 164 17.81 -1.69 5.07
CA LEU A 164 17.81 -0.52 5.96
C LEU A 164 16.54 -0.45 6.81
N VAL A 165 15.43 -0.98 6.30
CA VAL A 165 14.13 -1.02 6.98
C VAL A 165 14.19 -1.97 8.18
N LYS A 166 13.82 -1.49 9.37
CA LYS A 166 13.96 -2.25 10.63
C LYS A 166 12.67 -2.33 11.42
N ASN A 167 11.67 -1.53 11.09
CA ASN A 167 10.42 -1.54 11.82
C ASN A 167 9.59 -2.78 11.49
N PRO A 168 9.10 -3.50 12.51
CA PRO A 168 8.37 -4.75 12.30
C PRO A 168 6.88 -4.55 12.02
N ASP A 169 6.35 -3.35 12.20
CA ASP A 169 4.95 -2.98 12.00
C ASP A 169 4.74 -2.13 10.72
N LEU A 170 3.54 -1.58 10.54
CA LEU A 170 3.23 -0.75 9.36
C LEU A 170 4.07 0.53 9.25
N SER A 171 4.78 0.95 10.31
CA SER A 171 5.69 2.09 10.23
C SER A 171 6.92 1.82 9.35
N MET A 172 7.13 0.58 8.92
CA MET A 172 8.09 0.24 7.88
C MET A 172 7.86 1.03 6.59
N VAL A 173 6.60 1.34 6.26
CA VAL A 173 6.26 2.13 5.06
C VAL A 173 6.83 3.54 5.16
N ALA A 174 6.64 4.21 6.30
CA ALA A 174 7.23 5.52 6.54
C ALA A 174 8.76 5.48 6.54
N GLU A 175 9.35 4.38 7.03
CA GLU A 175 10.80 4.16 6.99
C GLU A 175 11.32 3.95 5.55
N MET A 176 10.59 3.18 4.72
CA MET A 176 10.91 3.01 3.30
C MET A 176 10.86 4.35 2.56
N ILE A 177 9.79 5.12 2.74
CA ILE A 177 9.62 6.44 2.11
C ILE A 177 10.76 7.36 2.53
N PHE A 178 11.14 7.38 3.80
CA PHE A 178 12.28 8.17 4.28
C PHE A 178 13.58 7.82 3.54
N TYR A 179 13.88 6.54 3.33
CA TYR A 179 15.12 6.15 2.63
C TYR A 179 15.10 6.43 1.13
N MET A 180 13.94 6.69 0.55
CA MET A 180 13.76 7.03 -0.88
C MET A 180 13.52 8.53 -1.11
N GLN A 181 13.22 9.32 -0.08
CA GLN A 181 12.63 10.65 -0.20
C GLN A 181 13.39 11.65 -1.06
N ASP A 182 14.71 11.48 -1.23
CA ASP A 182 15.52 12.38 -2.05
C ASP A 182 15.42 12.08 -3.57
N GLU A 183 14.89 10.89 -3.92
CA GLU A 183 14.72 10.41 -5.30
C GLU A 183 13.23 10.28 -5.68
N ILE A 184 12.32 10.40 -4.70
CA ILE A 184 10.93 10.00 -4.86
C ILE A 184 10.14 11.01 -5.69
N HIS A 185 9.40 10.51 -6.65
CA HIS A 185 8.38 11.24 -7.39
C HIS A 185 7.00 10.99 -6.76
N THR A 186 6.05 11.88 -6.99
CA THR A 186 4.67 11.72 -6.52
C THR A 186 3.69 11.98 -7.65
N GLN A 187 2.59 11.24 -7.65
CA GLN A 187 1.47 11.45 -8.54
C GLN A 187 0.17 11.41 -7.73
N ASP A 188 -0.61 12.49 -7.79
CA ASP A 188 -1.92 12.59 -7.16
C ASP A 188 -2.94 11.83 -7.99
N VAL A 189 -3.68 10.90 -7.37
CA VAL A 189 -4.65 10.05 -8.06
C VAL A 189 -6.00 9.99 -7.35
N ASP A 190 -7.08 9.95 -8.14
CA ASP A 190 -8.46 9.87 -7.63
C ASP A 190 -8.86 8.43 -7.30
N TRP A 191 -8.24 7.44 -7.92
CA TRP A 191 -8.55 6.02 -7.69
C TRP A 191 -8.13 5.51 -6.31
N LEU A 192 -7.49 6.35 -5.51
CA LEU A 192 -7.26 6.15 -4.08
C LEU A 192 -8.37 6.76 -3.20
N ALA A 193 -9.54 7.01 -3.76
CA ALA A 193 -10.74 7.38 -3.02
C ALA A 193 -11.13 6.29 -2.00
N TRP A 194 -12.01 6.64 -1.07
CA TRP A 194 -12.42 5.71 0.00
C TRP A 194 -13.22 4.53 -0.54
N GLU A 195 -12.68 3.33 -0.38
CA GLU A 195 -13.21 2.09 -0.94
C GLU A 195 -14.30 1.41 -0.10
N ASP A 196 -14.35 1.67 1.21
CA ASP A 196 -15.27 0.95 2.11
C ASP A 196 -16.74 0.94 1.63
N PRO A 197 -17.33 2.05 1.11
CA PRO A 197 -18.71 2.02 0.61
C PRO A 197 -18.93 1.03 -0.54
N PHE A 198 -17.95 0.91 -1.42
CA PHE A 198 -17.97 -0.02 -2.53
C PHE A 198 -17.78 -1.47 -2.06
N ILE A 199 -16.76 -1.73 -1.25
CA ILE A 199 -16.44 -3.07 -0.74
C ILE A 199 -17.58 -3.65 0.13
N PHE A 200 -18.22 -2.81 0.93
CA PHE A 200 -19.30 -3.25 1.83
C PHE A 200 -20.70 -3.09 1.22
N GLU A 201 -20.81 -2.62 -0.03
CA GLU A 201 -22.08 -2.36 -0.72
C GLU A 201 -23.06 -1.54 0.15
N ARG A 202 -22.55 -0.46 0.76
CA ARG A 202 -23.29 0.38 1.70
C ARG A 202 -23.38 1.82 1.24
N ASP A 203 -24.43 2.52 1.70
CA ASP A 203 -24.53 3.98 1.51
C ASP A 203 -23.31 4.69 2.13
N GLU A 204 -22.69 5.55 1.33
CA GLU A 204 -21.45 6.24 1.70
C GLU A 204 -21.65 7.13 2.94
N ASN A 205 -22.75 7.86 3.02
CA ASN A 205 -22.98 8.81 4.12
C ASN A 205 -23.25 8.09 5.44
N GLU A 206 -24.02 7.00 5.40
CA GLU A 206 -24.27 6.17 6.59
C GLU A 206 -22.99 5.51 7.11
N LEU A 207 -22.21 4.94 6.19
CA LEU A 207 -20.97 4.27 6.56
C LEU A 207 -19.93 5.29 7.05
N ARG A 208 -19.84 6.46 6.39
CA ARG A 208 -18.97 7.58 6.80
C ARG A 208 -19.30 8.02 8.22
N TYR A 209 -20.57 8.27 8.53
CA TYR A 209 -21.00 8.64 9.86
C TYR A 209 -20.61 7.58 10.91
N GLU A 210 -20.88 6.31 10.61
CA GLU A 210 -20.49 5.19 11.49
C GLU A 210 -18.97 5.17 11.77
N ARG A 211 -18.15 5.35 10.73
CA ARG A 211 -16.69 5.31 10.85
C ARG A 211 -16.13 6.53 11.60
N GLU A 212 -16.63 7.71 11.32
CA GLU A 212 -16.17 8.97 11.93
C GLU A 212 -16.37 9.00 13.44
N TYR A 213 -17.46 8.43 13.93
CA TYR A 213 -17.77 8.39 15.38
C TYR A 213 -17.38 7.08 16.06
N SER A 214 -16.70 6.19 15.36
CA SER A 214 -16.25 4.91 15.91
C SER A 214 -14.97 5.04 16.70
N LEU A 215 -15.03 4.78 18.02
CA LEU A 215 -13.82 4.67 18.84
C LEU A 215 -12.90 3.53 18.36
N ILE A 216 -13.48 2.42 17.88
CA ILE A 216 -12.73 1.27 17.39
C ILE A 216 -11.92 1.65 16.14
N GLU A 217 -12.53 2.37 15.20
CA GLU A 217 -11.84 2.81 13.99
C GLU A 217 -10.73 3.82 14.31
N THR A 218 -10.99 4.76 15.21
CA THR A 218 -9.97 5.69 15.72
C THR A 218 -8.79 4.93 16.35
N GLN A 219 -9.07 3.94 17.20
CA GLN A 219 -8.02 3.12 17.81
C GLN A 219 -7.22 2.29 16.79
N LYS A 220 -7.88 1.77 15.76
CA LYS A 220 -7.19 1.07 14.66
C LYS A 220 -6.20 2.00 13.95
N ARG A 221 -6.61 3.23 13.64
CA ARG A 221 -5.71 4.23 13.00
C ARG A 221 -4.52 4.58 13.88
N LEU A 222 -4.75 4.83 15.15
CA LEU A 222 -3.68 5.16 16.10
C LEU A 222 -2.63 4.06 16.22
N LYS A 223 -2.99 2.78 16.03
CA LYS A 223 -2.05 1.65 16.10
C LYS A 223 -0.92 1.72 15.06
N TYR A 224 -1.12 2.40 13.92
CA TYR A 224 -0.05 2.58 12.94
C TYR A 224 0.41 4.04 12.81
N VAL A 225 -0.47 5.01 13.02
CA VAL A 225 -0.11 6.44 12.96
C VAL A 225 0.95 6.80 14.01
N LEU A 226 0.77 6.38 15.26
CA LEU A 226 1.73 6.66 16.32
C LEU A 226 3.11 6.06 16.07
N PRO A 227 3.25 4.75 15.74
CA PRO A 227 4.53 4.18 15.36
C PRO A 227 5.19 4.86 14.13
N MET A 228 4.40 5.30 13.14
CA MET A 228 4.93 6.06 12.00
C MET A 228 5.53 7.39 12.43
N ILE A 229 4.83 8.17 13.26
CA ILE A 229 5.32 9.44 13.81
C ILE A 229 6.59 9.23 14.64
N GLU A 230 6.61 8.22 15.50
CA GLU A 230 7.79 7.86 16.29
C GLU A 230 8.98 7.49 15.38
N THR A 231 8.72 6.73 14.34
CA THR A 231 9.73 6.34 13.35
C THR A 231 10.32 7.55 12.63
N LEU A 232 9.49 8.43 12.06
CA LEU A 232 9.97 9.65 11.39
C LEU A 232 10.75 10.55 12.36
N THR A 233 10.29 10.67 13.61
CA THR A 233 11.00 11.43 14.66
C THR A 233 12.36 10.82 14.99
N ARG A 234 12.46 9.50 15.09
CA ARG A 234 13.73 8.79 15.31
C ARG A 234 14.70 8.98 14.16
N LEU A 235 14.22 8.88 12.93
CA LEU A 235 15.02 9.02 11.72
C LEU A 235 15.57 10.45 11.59
N SER A 236 14.78 11.48 11.91
CA SER A 236 15.22 12.87 11.88
C SER A 236 16.36 13.16 12.86
N ARG A 237 16.39 12.49 14.05
CA ARG A 237 17.45 12.66 15.06
C ARG A 237 18.77 12.00 14.66
N ASN A 238 18.71 10.90 13.92
CA ASN A 238 19.89 10.16 13.51
C ASN A 238 20.63 10.81 12.35
N GLY A 239 20.08 11.87 11.80
CA GLY A 239 20.68 12.71 10.77
C GLY A 239 20.75 12.02 9.40
N ARG A 240 20.66 12.82 8.36
CA ARG A 240 21.19 12.44 7.04
C ARG A 240 22.72 12.46 7.17
N LYS A 241 23.34 11.29 7.35
CA LYS A 241 24.79 11.17 7.19
C LYS A 241 25.14 11.02 5.73
#